data_7643baf8f0341ff04a0d3ea52140eac5
#
_entry.id   7643baf8f0341ff04a0d3ea52140eac5
#
_cell.length_a   1.000
_cell.length_b   1.000
_cell.length_c   1.000
_cell.angle_alpha   90.00
_cell.angle_beta   90.00
_cell.angle_gamma   90.00
#
_symmetry.space_group_name_H-M   'P 1'
#
loop_
_entity.id
_entity.type
_entity.pdbx_description
1 polymer ?
#
loop_
_entity_poly.entity_id
_entity_poly.type
_entity_poly.pdbx_seq_one_letter_code
_entity_poly.pdbx_strand_id
1 'polypeptide(L)'
;DFVYTIGDFNNWEIDSNYLMKRTSYDNDTRWWITVNNLQHNKEYLFQYLVDGKLRIADPYTEKVVDPMNDIFIPKSVYPDPISYPFEKTNQIASVIQTGKEDYNWKSLNYNTPNKNDLIIYEMLVRDFVEDHHYLTLIDTLDYLQNLGINAIELMPINEFEGNNSWGYNPSFLFAPDKYYGTCLLY
;
A
#
# COMPACT_ATOMS: atom_id res chain seq x y z
N ASP A 1 -19.27 15.31 15.71
CA ASP A 1 -18.42 14.31 15.01
C ASP A 1 -17.37 13.81 15.97
N PHE A 2 -17.11 12.51 15.98
CA PHE A 2 -16.06 11.89 16.75
C PHE A 2 -15.46 10.72 15.95
N VAL A 3 -14.19 10.41 16.21
CA VAL A 3 -13.47 9.34 15.51
C VAL A 3 -12.74 8.49 16.53
N TYR A 4 -12.93 7.18 16.45
CA TYR A 4 -12.13 6.20 17.16
C TYR A 4 -11.13 5.54 16.21
N THR A 5 -9.95 5.20 16.71
CA THR A 5 -9.06 4.25 16.02
C THR A 5 -9.31 2.87 16.59
N ILE A 6 -9.68 1.92 15.75
CA ILE A 6 -9.91 0.51 16.11
C ILE A 6 -8.94 -0.39 15.33
N GLY A 7 -8.43 -1.43 15.95
CA GLY A 7 -7.46 -2.31 15.30
C GLY A 7 -6.94 -3.42 16.20
N ASP A 8 -5.90 -4.10 15.76
CA ASP A 8 -5.30 -5.21 16.50
C ASP A 8 -4.77 -4.81 17.88
N PHE A 9 -4.37 -3.55 18.04
CA PHE A 9 -3.83 -3.01 19.30
C PHE A 9 -4.87 -2.80 20.40
N ASN A 10 -6.16 -2.78 20.07
CA ASN A 10 -7.27 -2.68 21.03
C ASN A 10 -8.37 -3.72 20.79
N ASN A 11 -8.01 -4.84 20.15
CA ASN A 11 -8.92 -5.94 19.84
C ASN A 11 -10.17 -5.52 19.02
N TRP A 12 -10.07 -4.40 18.26
CA TRP A 12 -11.15 -3.84 17.44
C TRP A 12 -12.35 -3.30 18.24
N GLU A 13 -12.15 -3.05 19.53
CA GLU A 13 -13.17 -2.56 20.44
C GLU A 13 -13.19 -1.03 20.50
N ILE A 14 -14.37 -0.48 20.79
CA ILE A 14 -14.52 0.95 21.07
C ILE A 14 -14.05 1.20 22.51
N ASP A 15 -12.96 1.92 22.66
CA ASP A 15 -12.37 2.27 23.94
C ASP A 15 -12.06 3.77 23.96
N SER A 16 -12.40 4.44 25.06
CA SER A 16 -12.17 5.87 25.26
C SER A 16 -10.69 6.29 25.13
N ASN A 17 -9.76 5.36 25.43
CA ASN A 17 -8.32 5.58 25.25
C ASN A 17 -7.93 5.72 23.77
N TYR A 18 -8.77 5.25 22.87
CA TYR A 18 -8.58 5.30 21.41
C TYR A 18 -9.50 6.29 20.70
N LEU A 19 -10.19 7.16 21.48
CA LEU A 19 -10.89 8.32 20.93
C LEU A 19 -9.88 9.35 20.45
N MET A 20 -9.95 9.69 19.17
CA MET A 20 -9.02 10.65 18.55
C MET A 20 -9.29 12.07 19.07
N LYS A 21 -8.22 12.79 19.29
CA LYS A 21 -8.27 14.22 19.65
C LYS A 21 -8.50 15.05 18.38
N ARG A 22 -9.31 16.08 18.52
CA ARG A 22 -9.59 17.05 17.46
C ARG A 22 -8.78 18.32 17.69
N THR A 23 -8.11 18.79 16.67
CA THR A 23 -7.42 20.10 16.70
C THR A 23 -7.68 20.84 15.39
N SER A 24 -7.71 22.18 15.49
CA SER A 24 -7.77 23.04 14.31
C SER A 24 -6.36 23.50 13.97
N TYR A 25 -5.99 23.35 12.72
CA TYR A 25 -4.71 23.77 12.19
C TYR A 25 -4.92 24.33 10.77
N ASP A 26 -4.50 25.58 10.56
CA ASP A 26 -4.55 26.27 9.26
C ASP A 26 -5.95 26.22 8.58
N ASN A 27 -7.00 26.52 9.35
CA ASN A 27 -8.43 26.44 8.98
C ASN A 27 -8.99 25.04 8.72
N ASP A 28 -8.17 24.00 8.85
CA ASP A 28 -8.61 22.60 8.75
C ASP A 28 -8.83 21.97 10.12
N THR A 29 -9.66 20.94 10.15
CA THR A 29 -9.82 20.07 11.32
C THR A 29 -9.00 18.81 11.14
N ARG A 30 -8.12 18.52 12.08
CA ARG A 30 -7.31 17.30 12.10
C ARG A 30 -7.68 16.46 13.32
N TRP A 31 -7.75 15.16 13.06
CA TRP A 31 -7.94 14.15 14.08
C TRP A 31 -6.61 13.42 14.30
N TRP A 32 -6.24 13.20 15.55
CA TRP A 32 -4.99 12.54 15.87
C TRP A 32 -5.03 11.77 17.17
N ILE A 33 -4.21 10.74 17.26
CA ILE A 33 -4.02 9.93 18.46
C ILE A 33 -2.59 9.37 18.48
N THR A 34 -2.08 9.09 19.68
CA THR A 34 -0.85 8.34 19.88
C THR A 34 -1.19 6.95 20.35
N VAL A 35 -0.88 5.95 19.55
CA VAL A 35 -1.01 4.55 19.91
C VAL A 35 0.36 4.08 20.43
N ASN A 36 0.40 3.65 21.71
CA ASN A 36 1.63 3.23 22.37
C ASN A 36 1.82 1.71 22.33
N ASN A 37 3.04 1.26 22.64
CA ASN A 37 3.40 -0.16 22.81
C ASN A 37 3.25 -1.02 21.55
N LEU A 38 3.28 -0.44 20.35
CA LEU A 38 3.41 -1.21 19.14
C LEU A 38 4.81 -1.84 19.08
N GLN A 39 4.87 -3.12 18.76
CA GLN A 39 6.15 -3.83 18.59
C GLN A 39 6.80 -3.41 17.27
N HIS A 40 8.10 -3.16 17.29
CA HIS A 40 8.86 -2.86 16.07
C HIS A 40 8.78 -4.02 15.08
N ASN A 41 8.71 -3.68 13.81
CA ASN A 41 8.63 -4.62 12.68
C ASN A 41 7.41 -5.55 12.68
N LYS A 42 6.43 -5.28 13.56
CA LYS A 42 5.15 -5.99 13.53
C LYS A 42 4.09 -5.15 12.82
N GLU A 43 3.39 -5.77 11.90
CA GLU A 43 2.24 -5.18 11.23
C GLU A 43 1.00 -5.30 12.10
N TYR A 44 0.21 -4.22 12.14
CA TYR A 44 -1.08 -4.14 12.84
C TYR A 44 -2.13 -3.63 11.87
N LEU A 45 -3.27 -4.29 11.82
CA LEU A 45 -4.43 -3.82 11.09
C LEU A 45 -5.19 -2.79 11.90
N PHE A 46 -5.71 -1.76 11.23
CA PHE A 46 -6.53 -0.75 11.87
C PHE A 46 -7.49 -0.06 10.89
N GLN A 47 -8.48 0.61 11.46
CA GLN A 47 -9.43 1.49 10.77
C GLN A 47 -9.79 2.68 11.65
N TYR A 48 -10.36 3.70 11.03
CA TYR A 48 -11.06 4.76 11.72
C TYR A 48 -12.56 4.44 11.77
N LEU A 49 -13.14 4.56 12.96
CA LEU A 49 -14.57 4.44 13.16
C LEU A 49 -15.16 5.83 13.39
N VAL A 50 -15.81 6.36 12.36
CA VAL A 50 -16.39 7.72 12.36
C VAL A 50 -17.83 7.64 12.84
N ASP A 51 -18.17 8.48 13.84
CA ASP A 51 -19.48 8.60 14.45
C ASP A 51 -20.09 7.26 14.92
N GLY A 52 -19.22 6.29 15.25
CA GLY A 52 -19.61 4.95 15.68
C GLY A 52 -20.28 4.09 14.60
N LYS A 53 -20.22 4.48 13.34
CA LYS A 53 -20.94 3.83 12.24
C LYS A 53 -20.06 3.50 11.03
N LEU A 54 -19.31 4.48 10.55
CA LEU A 54 -18.54 4.33 9.32
C LEU A 54 -17.13 3.84 9.65
N ARG A 55 -16.75 2.67 9.10
CA ARG A 55 -15.38 2.17 9.14
C ARG A 55 -14.67 2.55 7.85
N ILE A 56 -13.53 3.19 7.98
CA ILE A 56 -12.70 3.60 6.85
C ILE A 56 -11.23 3.25 7.11
N ALA A 57 -10.54 2.84 6.06
CA ALA A 57 -9.09 2.74 6.07
C ALA A 57 -8.45 4.13 5.99
N ASP A 58 -7.21 4.24 6.44
CA ASP A 58 -6.43 5.47 6.30
C ASP A 58 -6.06 5.69 4.82
N PRO A 59 -6.43 6.82 4.20
CA PRO A 59 -6.09 7.08 2.80
C PRO A 59 -4.59 7.26 2.54
N TYR A 60 -3.79 7.48 3.59
CA TYR A 60 -2.33 7.64 3.52
C TYR A 60 -1.57 6.36 3.89
N THR A 61 -2.28 5.26 4.08
CA THR A 61 -1.62 3.98 4.41
C THR A 61 -0.74 3.49 3.26
N GLU A 62 0.38 2.87 3.59
CA GLU A 62 1.31 2.26 2.62
C GLU A 62 0.95 0.81 2.28
N LYS A 63 0.00 0.22 3.00
CA LYS A 63 -0.47 -1.15 2.78
C LYS A 63 -1.89 -1.29 3.30
N VAL A 64 -2.70 -2.04 2.59
CA VAL A 64 -4.07 -2.39 2.98
C VAL A 64 -4.30 -3.90 2.96
N VAL A 65 -5.36 -4.33 3.63
CA VAL A 65 -5.91 -5.68 3.49
C VAL A 65 -7.36 -5.55 3.04
N ASP A 66 -7.66 -6.10 1.86
CA ASP A 66 -8.99 -6.10 1.27
C ASP A 66 -9.64 -7.47 1.44
N PRO A 67 -10.68 -7.60 2.30
CA PRO A 67 -11.33 -8.88 2.56
C PRO A 67 -12.05 -9.47 1.35
N MET A 68 -12.34 -8.67 0.33
CA MET A 68 -13.10 -9.09 -0.84
C MET A 68 -12.21 -9.57 -1.99
N ASN A 69 -11.02 -9.00 -2.14
CA ASN A 69 -10.19 -9.20 -3.32
C ASN A 69 -8.86 -9.90 -3.02
N ASP A 70 -8.26 -9.73 -1.85
CA ASP A 70 -6.96 -10.33 -1.51
C ASP A 70 -6.98 -11.86 -1.55
N ILE A 71 -8.11 -12.48 -1.27
CA ILE A 71 -8.29 -13.94 -1.31
C ILE A 71 -8.09 -14.54 -2.71
N PHE A 72 -8.18 -13.72 -3.75
CA PHE A 72 -8.00 -14.14 -5.15
C PHE A 72 -6.59 -13.87 -5.67
N ILE A 73 -5.71 -13.24 -4.89
CA ILE A 73 -4.32 -13.03 -5.27
C ILE A 73 -3.57 -14.36 -5.13
N PRO A 74 -2.88 -14.84 -6.20
CA PRO A 74 -2.13 -16.07 -6.12
C PRO A 74 -1.03 -16.02 -5.05
N LYS A 75 -0.85 -17.09 -4.29
CA LYS A 75 0.24 -17.18 -3.29
C LYS A 75 1.63 -17.11 -3.90
N SER A 76 1.77 -17.41 -5.18
CA SER A 76 3.02 -17.22 -5.93
C SER A 76 3.38 -15.75 -6.10
N VAL A 77 2.39 -14.88 -6.11
CA VAL A 77 2.55 -13.41 -6.23
C VAL A 77 2.66 -12.78 -4.84
N TYR A 78 1.77 -13.16 -3.93
CA TYR A 78 1.73 -12.60 -2.57
C TYR A 78 1.65 -13.73 -1.53
N PRO A 79 2.82 -14.29 -1.09
CA PRO A 79 2.89 -15.56 -0.38
C PRO A 79 2.28 -15.56 1.01
N ASP A 80 2.47 -14.52 1.80
CA ASP A 80 2.10 -14.50 3.21
C ASP A 80 1.17 -13.32 3.53
N PRO A 81 -0.09 -13.32 3.02
CA PRO A 81 -1.02 -12.24 3.28
C PRO A 81 -1.38 -12.18 4.77
N ILE A 82 -1.52 -10.96 5.29
CA ILE A 82 -2.05 -10.76 6.64
C ILE A 82 -3.48 -11.29 6.68
N SER A 83 -3.80 -12.09 7.70
CA SER A 83 -5.15 -12.60 7.88
C SER A 83 -6.11 -11.49 8.26
N TYR A 84 -7.18 -11.34 7.48
CA TYR A 84 -8.23 -10.38 7.80
C TYR A 84 -9.11 -10.84 8.98
N PRO A 85 -9.40 -9.99 9.97
CA PRO A 85 -10.17 -10.35 11.16
C PRO A 85 -11.70 -10.25 10.92
N PHE A 86 -12.27 -11.15 10.10
CA PHE A 86 -13.69 -11.15 9.69
C PHE A 86 -14.70 -11.08 10.85
N GLU A 87 -14.35 -11.68 12.00
CA GLU A 87 -15.21 -11.70 13.18
C GLU A 87 -15.28 -10.33 13.89
N LYS A 88 -14.37 -9.41 13.61
CA LYS A 88 -14.17 -8.18 14.36
C LYS A 88 -14.51 -6.92 13.58
N THR A 89 -14.32 -6.96 12.27
CA THR A 89 -14.53 -5.81 11.41
C THR A 89 -14.97 -6.18 10.00
N ASN A 90 -15.28 -5.16 9.21
CA ASN A 90 -15.61 -5.24 7.79
C ASN A 90 -14.94 -4.08 7.04
N GLN A 91 -15.00 -4.08 5.73
CA GLN A 91 -14.36 -3.13 4.83
C GLN A 91 -12.82 -3.27 4.81
N ILE A 92 -12.17 -2.57 3.91
CA ILE A 92 -10.70 -2.54 3.79
C ILE A 92 -10.09 -2.01 5.09
N ALA A 93 -9.02 -2.67 5.55
CA ALA A 93 -8.26 -2.25 6.71
C ALA A 93 -6.87 -1.75 6.31
N SER A 94 -6.41 -0.69 6.94
CA SER A 94 -5.05 -0.18 6.83
C SER A 94 -4.07 -1.02 7.62
N VAL A 95 -2.81 -1.02 7.20
CA VAL A 95 -1.70 -1.64 7.93
C VAL A 95 -0.76 -0.55 8.42
N ILE A 96 -0.37 -0.64 9.69
CA ILE A 96 0.70 0.17 10.27
C ILE A 96 1.81 -0.74 10.78
N GLN A 97 3.06 -0.38 10.48
CA GLN A 97 4.26 -1.06 10.96
C GLN A 97 5.25 -0.01 11.45
N THR A 98 5.64 -0.10 12.73
CA THR A 98 6.67 0.77 13.31
C THR A 98 8.04 0.13 13.21
N GLY A 99 9.09 0.93 13.05
CA GLY A 99 10.48 0.43 12.97
C GLY A 99 10.82 -0.26 11.64
N LYS A 100 10.04 -0.01 10.59
CA LYS A 100 10.37 -0.44 9.23
C LYS A 100 11.71 0.20 8.83
N GLU A 101 12.61 -0.61 8.31
CA GLU A 101 13.90 -0.13 7.82
C GLU A 101 13.72 0.66 6.51
N ASP A 102 14.53 1.70 6.35
CA ASP A 102 14.55 2.46 5.10
C ASP A 102 15.14 1.63 3.97
N TYR A 103 14.62 1.83 2.76
CA TYR A 103 15.17 1.16 1.59
C TYR A 103 16.59 1.63 1.29
N ASN A 104 17.50 0.68 1.15
CA ASN A 104 18.89 0.97 0.79
C ASN A 104 19.04 1.06 -0.74
N TRP A 105 19.02 2.29 -1.27
CA TRP A 105 19.17 2.56 -2.69
C TRP A 105 20.53 2.12 -3.21
N LYS A 106 20.53 1.24 -4.21
CA LYS A 106 21.77 0.73 -4.85
C LYS A 106 22.35 1.71 -5.88
N SER A 107 21.51 2.57 -6.45
CA SER A 107 21.89 3.51 -7.52
C SER A 107 21.80 4.96 -7.04
N LEU A 108 22.73 5.37 -6.17
CA LEU A 108 22.73 6.72 -5.58
C LEU A 108 23.24 7.82 -6.54
N ASN A 109 23.99 7.47 -7.56
CA ASN A 109 24.65 8.42 -8.48
C ASN A 109 24.18 8.22 -9.93
N TYR A 110 22.91 7.91 -10.12
CA TYR A 110 22.35 7.76 -11.46
C TYR A 110 22.25 9.12 -12.16
N ASN A 111 22.85 9.22 -13.36
CA ASN A 111 22.70 10.38 -14.22
C ASN A 111 21.50 10.17 -15.16
N THR A 112 20.43 10.90 -14.92
CA THR A 112 19.26 10.86 -15.80
C THR A 112 19.63 11.31 -17.22
N PRO A 113 19.25 10.56 -18.28
CA PRO A 113 19.43 11.00 -19.65
C PRO A 113 18.74 12.34 -19.91
N ASN A 114 19.21 13.06 -20.95
CA ASN A 114 18.50 14.26 -21.38
C ASN A 114 17.09 13.87 -21.83
N LYS A 115 16.09 14.67 -21.47
CA LYS A 115 14.69 14.39 -21.80
C LYS A 115 14.42 14.21 -23.30
N ASN A 116 15.26 14.83 -24.15
CA ASN A 116 15.13 14.71 -25.62
C ASN A 116 15.73 13.41 -26.17
N ASP A 117 16.50 12.67 -25.34
CA ASP A 117 17.14 11.42 -25.72
C ASP A 117 16.44 10.20 -25.07
N LEU A 118 15.28 10.42 -24.44
CA LEU A 118 14.49 9.34 -23.85
C LEU A 118 13.84 8.49 -24.93
N ILE A 119 14.02 7.17 -24.79
CA ILE A 119 13.27 6.14 -25.50
C ILE A 119 12.45 5.43 -24.44
N ILE A 120 11.17 5.79 -24.37
CA ILE A 120 10.27 5.39 -23.29
C ILE A 120 9.49 4.15 -23.72
N TYR A 121 9.42 3.17 -22.82
CA TYR A 121 8.54 2.02 -22.92
C TYR A 121 7.49 2.11 -21.81
N GLU A 122 6.23 2.37 -22.18
CA GLU A 122 5.10 2.31 -21.25
C GLU A 122 4.66 0.85 -21.08
N MET A 123 4.44 0.43 -19.84
CA MET A 123 4.02 -0.94 -19.56
C MET A 123 3.07 -1.06 -18.37
N LEU A 124 2.18 -2.03 -18.47
CA LEU A 124 1.42 -2.57 -17.37
C LEU A 124 2.12 -3.83 -16.85
N VAL A 125 2.53 -3.85 -15.59
CA VAL A 125 3.26 -4.98 -15.00
C VAL A 125 2.52 -6.29 -15.22
N ARG A 126 1.22 -6.31 -14.97
CA ARG A 126 0.35 -7.47 -15.17
C ARG A 126 0.43 -8.08 -16.57
N ASP A 127 0.49 -7.25 -17.60
CA ASP A 127 0.42 -7.71 -18.99
C ASP A 127 1.81 -7.96 -19.58
N PHE A 128 2.87 -7.43 -18.94
CA PHE A 128 4.23 -7.56 -19.44
C PHE A 128 4.90 -8.86 -18.97
N VAL A 129 4.63 -9.31 -17.74
CA VAL A 129 5.17 -10.57 -17.18
C VAL A 129 4.02 -11.49 -16.76
N GLU A 130 4.13 -12.79 -17.06
CA GLU A 130 3.07 -13.78 -16.85
C GLU A 130 2.66 -13.94 -15.37
N ASP A 131 3.62 -13.82 -14.47
CA ASP A 131 3.39 -13.95 -13.02
C ASP A 131 3.02 -12.62 -12.33
N HIS A 132 2.89 -11.53 -13.08
CA HIS A 132 2.54 -10.19 -12.60
C HIS A 132 3.50 -9.60 -11.56
N HIS A 133 4.68 -10.18 -11.38
CA HIS A 133 5.55 -9.88 -10.24
C HIS A 133 6.66 -8.89 -10.59
N TYR A 134 6.88 -7.89 -9.72
CA TYR A 134 7.97 -6.92 -9.88
C TYR A 134 9.35 -7.55 -10.01
N LEU A 135 9.64 -8.65 -9.29
CA LEU A 135 10.93 -9.31 -9.38
C LEU A 135 11.17 -9.89 -10.77
N THR A 136 10.15 -10.54 -11.36
CA THR A 136 10.24 -11.03 -12.74
C THR A 136 10.39 -9.90 -13.74
N LEU A 137 9.73 -8.75 -13.50
CA LEU A 137 9.95 -7.56 -14.32
C LEU A 137 11.41 -7.11 -14.26
N ILE A 138 12.03 -7.09 -13.07
CA ILE A 138 13.44 -6.72 -12.91
C ILE A 138 14.34 -7.63 -13.75
N ASP A 139 14.07 -8.93 -13.80
CA ASP A 139 14.83 -9.89 -14.61
C ASP A 139 14.72 -9.65 -16.13
N THR A 140 13.73 -8.87 -16.56
CA THR A 140 13.54 -8.51 -17.99
C THR A 140 14.22 -7.20 -18.40
N LEU A 141 14.81 -6.44 -17.47
CA LEU A 141 15.36 -5.11 -17.75
C LEU A 141 16.49 -5.15 -18.78
N ASP A 142 17.33 -6.18 -18.78
CA ASP A 142 18.40 -6.34 -19.78
C ASP A 142 17.82 -6.49 -21.20
N TYR A 143 16.69 -7.16 -21.36
CA TYR A 143 15.99 -7.25 -22.64
C TYR A 143 15.56 -5.87 -23.14
N LEU A 144 14.95 -5.07 -22.29
CA LEU A 144 14.50 -3.71 -22.64
C LEU A 144 15.71 -2.80 -22.97
N GLN A 145 16.77 -2.90 -22.18
CA GLN A 145 18.00 -2.16 -22.44
C GLN A 145 18.61 -2.53 -23.80
N ASN A 146 18.66 -3.81 -24.15
CA ASN A 146 19.14 -4.29 -25.44
C ASN A 146 18.28 -3.85 -26.62
N LEU A 147 17.01 -3.56 -26.41
CA LEU A 147 16.14 -2.92 -27.40
C LEU A 147 16.45 -1.41 -27.58
N GLY A 148 17.28 -0.84 -26.74
CA GLY A 148 17.61 0.59 -26.74
C GLY A 148 16.68 1.44 -25.89
N ILE A 149 15.82 0.82 -25.08
CA ILE A 149 14.95 1.52 -24.11
C ILE A 149 15.83 2.05 -22.99
N ASN A 150 15.65 3.31 -22.62
CA ASN A 150 16.38 3.95 -21.53
C ASN A 150 15.47 4.60 -20.47
N ALA A 151 14.17 4.50 -20.65
CA ALA A 151 13.17 4.89 -19.65
C ALA A 151 11.97 3.93 -19.68
N ILE A 152 11.45 3.60 -18.51
CA ILE A 152 10.24 2.81 -18.35
C ILE A 152 9.19 3.71 -17.71
N GLU A 153 8.00 3.77 -18.29
CA GLU A 153 6.81 4.39 -17.72
C GLU A 153 5.87 3.29 -17.25
N LEU A 154 5.83 3.07 -15.95
CA LEU A 154 4.88 2.11 -15.39
C LEU A 154 3.48 2.73 -15.38
N MET A 155 2.49 2.03 -15.93
CA MET A 155 1.09 2.35 -15.66
C MET A 155 0.86 2.30 -14.14
N PRO A 156 -0.18 2.99 -13.59
CA PRO A 156 -0.31 3.17 -12.15
C PRO A 156 -0.22 1.87 -11.37
N ILE A 157 0.64 1.85 -10.36
CA ILE A 157 0.96 0.67 -9.54
C ILE A 157 0.33 0.73 -8.15
N ASN A 158 -0.46 1.76 -7.89
CA ASN A 158 -1.13 1.96 -6.62
C ASN A 158 -2.30 0.99 -6.46
N GLU A 159 -2.64 0.66 -5.22
CA GLU A 159 -3.80 -0.17 -4.89
C GLU A 159 -5.07 0.36 -5.54
N PHE A 160 -5.69 -0.43 -6.40
CA PHE A 160 -6.91 -0.11 -7.14
C PHE A 160 -8.07 -1.01 -6.69
N GLU A 161 -9.26 -0.71 -7.16
CA GLU A 161 -10.44 -1.52 -6.87
C GLU A 161 -10.38 -2.87 -7.60
N GLY A 162 -10.42 -3.97 -6.84
CA GLY A 162 -10.35 -5.34 -7.38
C GLY A 162 -8.92 -5.75 -7.76
N ASN A 163 -8.79 -6.83 -8.56
CA ASN A 163 -7.50 -7.39 -8.98
C ASN A 163 -7.28 -7.29 -10.50
N ASN A 164 -8.12 -6.55 -11.20
CA ASN A 164 -8.05 -6.44 -12.65
C ASN A 164 -8.30 -5.00 -13.11
N SER A 165 -7.25 -4.21 -13.19
CA SER A 165 -7.29 -2.82 -13.63
C SER A 165 -6.01 -2.46 -14.39
N TRP A 166 -6.07 -1.38 -15.14
CA TRP A 166 -4.88 -0.67 -15.64
C TRP A 166 -4.28 0.29 -14.61
N GLY A 167 -4.90 0.36 -13.39
CA GLY A 167 -4.42 1.18 -12.29
C GLY A 167 -4.94 2.63 -12.28
N TYR A 168 -5.71 3.06 -13.28
CA TYR A 168 -6.22 4.45 -13.36
C TYR A 168 -7.45 4.71 -12.47
N ASN A 169 -7.83 3.74 -11.63
CA ASN A 169 -8.87 3.85 -10.60
C ASN A 169 -8.30 3.56 -9.19
N PRO A 170 -7.26 4.29 -8.74
CA PRO A 170 -6.61 4.00 -7.47
C PRO A 170 -7.56 4.24 -6.30
N SER A 171 -7.56 3.30 -5.35
CA SER A 171 -8.28 3.40 -4.07
C SER A 171 -7.38 3.97 -2.96
N PHE A 172 -6.08 3.64 -3.01
CA PHE A 172 -5.08 4.11 -2.05
C PHE A 172 -3.81 4.56 -2.76
N LEU A 173 -3.52 5.86 -2.71
CA LEU A 173 -2.44 6.46 -3.48
C LEU A 173 -1.03 6.17 -2.94
N PHE A 174 -0.91 5.70 -1.71
CA PHE A 174 0.38 5.42 -1.07
C PHE A 174 0.67 3.93 -0.90
N ALA A 175 -0.33 3.07 -1.15
CA ALA A 175 -0.18 1.63 -1.10
C ALA A 175 0.07 1.08 -2.50
N PRO A 176 1.17 0.36 -2.76
CA PRO A 176 1.33 -0.42 -3.97
C PRO A 176 0.34 -1.58 -4.02
N ASP A 177 -0.12 -1.92 -5.22
CA ASP A 177 -1.06 -3.02 -5.40
C ASP A 177 -0.40 -4.38 -5.16
N LYS A 178 -1.02 -5.19 -4.33
CA LYS A 178 -0.55 -6.52 -3.95
C LYS A 178 -0.56 -7.53 -5.11
N TYR A 179 -1.32 -7.25 -6.16
CA TYR A 179 -1.36 -8.09 -7.35
C TYR A 179 -0.06 -8.07 -8.16
N TYR A 180 0.85 -7.14 -7.85
CA TYR A 180 2.18 -7.04 -8.45
C TYR A 180 3.30 -7.56 -7.54
N GLY A 181 2.94 -8.23 -6.45
CA GLY A 181 3.89 -8.82 -5.52
C GLY A 181 3.98 -8.12 -4.17
N THR A 182 4.83 -8.67 -3.32
CA THR A 182 5.10 -8.07 -2.02
C THR A 182 5.88 -6.78 -2.19
N CYS A 183 5.45 -5.73 -1.51
CA CYS A 183 6.22 -4.51 -1.35
C CYS A 183 7.34 -4.74 -0.32
N LEU A 184 8.14 -5.78 -0.54
CA LEU A 184 9.38 -5.97 0.20
C LEU A 184 10.43 -5.14 -0.53
N LEU A 185 10.57 -3.91 -0.07
CA LEU A 185 11.73 -3.11 -0.36
C LEU A 185 12.91 -3.75 0.38
N TYR A 186 13.61 -4.63 -0.31
CA TYR A 186 14.88 -5.16 0.13
C TYR A 186 16.02 -4.32 -0.41
#